data_3af74cd73352131ada6f3b3cc7f26b60
#
_entry.id   3af74cd73352131ada6f3b3cc7f26b60
#
_cell.length_a   1.000
_cell.length_b   1.000
_cell.length_c   1.000
_cell.angle_alpha   90.00
_cell.angle_beta   90.00
_cell.angle_gamma   90.00
#
_symmetry.space_group_name_H-M   'P 1'
#
loop_
_entity.id
_entity.type
_entity.pdbx_description
1 polymer ?
#
loop_
_entity_poly.entity_id
_entity_poly.type
_entity_poly.pdbx_seq_one_letter_code
_entity_poly.pdbx_strand_id
1 'polypeptide(L)'
;VYDLFKTDENGSFVLPEKLPAGNYYFQEVEAPQGYLIEDGLIPFTIIENHDWEKPFIVESKDRPAKGRIYIQKNDSVTGKGISGVKFEIKAAEDICTPDGTVRVEKGTVVGSLVTDQSGKAWSEELYLGTYEITETKQAEGYILPEKSVEIELEYEGQDVPVVTKETEILNKPTSVVIRKSDGETKKALSGVKFELREKISEINEESDAEEEDPSEENTTYITDENGEIHLSYLRPGVYCLYESEPLTGYIKNEEVWEFQIREDGTVEGEQEKILEIENHHTRITDTHAVWKESKAKEIIAGEEHIICDTVNFKYMEANASYTMKGILMDADTGKELLQDLSLIHISEPTRLRRI
;
A
#
# COMPACT_ATOMS: atom_id res chain seq x y z
N VAL A 1 8.93 -46.40 -43.40
CA VAL A 1 10.02 -45.49 -43.02
C VAL A 1 11.26 -45.98 -43.75
N TYR A 2 11.87 -45.10 -44.55
CA TYR A 2 13.09 -45.44 -45.26
C TYR A 2 14.32 -45.30 -44.36
N ASP A 3 14.45 -44.16 -43.63
CA ASP A 3 15.53 -43.93 -42.71
C ASP A 3 15.25 -42.66 -41.87
N LEU A 4 16.10 -42.39 -40.85
CA LEU A 4 16.15 -41.17 -40.08
C LEU A 4 17.34 -40.32 -40.56
N PHE A 5 17.09 -39.06 -40.91
CA PHE A 5 18.11 -38.10 -41.38
C PHE A 5 18.19 -36.99 -40.39
N LYS A 6 19.40 -36.44 -40.22
CA LYS A 6 19.65 -35.25 -39.39
C LYS A 6 20.21 -34.15 -40.29
N THR A 7 19.68 -32.94 -40.11
CA THR A 7 20.21 -31.75 -40.79
C THR A 7 21.60 -31.38 -40.24
N ASP A 8 22.46 -30.85 -41.09
CA ASP A 8 23.75 -30.28 -40.72
C ASP A 8 23.63 -28.89 -40.09
N GLU A 9 24.72 -28.21 -39.84
CA GLU A 9 24.81 -26.85 -39.27
C GLU A 9 24.11 -25.79 -40.14
N ASN A 10 23.88 -26.05 -41.42
CA ASN A 10 23.19 -25.16 -42.35
C ASN A 10 21.67 -25.53 -42.46
N GLY A 11 21.18 -26.44 -41.65
CA GLY A 11 19.80 -26.91 -41.68
C GLY A 11 19.45 -27.78 -42.87
N SER A 12 20.48 -28.42 -43.49
CA SER A 12 20.31 -29.20 -44.73
C SER A 12 20.72 -30.67 -44.55
N PHE A 13 20.15 -31.53 -45.31
CA PHE A 13 20.66 -32.88 -45.56
C PHE A 13 20.42 -33.28 -47.01
N VAL A 14 21.20 -34.20 -47.51
CA VAL A 14 21.06 -34.78 -48.86
C VAL A 14 20.83 -36.26 -48.69
N LEU A 15 19.82 -36.77 -49.38
CA LEU A 15 19.55 -38.24 -49.38
C LEU A 15 20.76 -38.99 -50.00
N PRO A 16 21.25 -40.07 -49.33
CA PRO A 16 22.41 -40.78 -49.77
C PRO A 16 22.16 -41.57 -51.05
N GLU A 17 20.92 -41.90 -51.33
CA GLU A 17 20.49 -42.64 -52.49
C GLU A 17 19.37 -41.94 -53.27
N LYS A 18 19.35 -42.16 -54.61
CA LYS A 18 18.28 -41.67 -55.48
C LYS A 18 17.01 -42.43 -55.23
N LEU A 19 15.90 -41.68 -55.04
CA LEU A 19 14.57 -42.32 -54.89
C LEU A 19 14.00 -42.67 -56.28
N PRO A 20 13.33 -43.83 -56.42
CA PRO A 20 12.49 -44.14 -57.60
C PRO A 20 11.38 -43.09 -57.78
N ALA A 21 10.79 -43.06 -58.99
CA ALA A 21 9.59 -42.25 -59.22
C ALA A 21 8.46 -42.70 -58.26
N GLY A 22 7.81 -41.74 -57.62
CA GLY A 22 6.76 -42.01 -56.62
C GLY A 22 6.42 -40.80 -55.77
N ASN A 23 5.42 -40.97 -54.92
CA ASN A 23 5.00 -39.98 -53.93
C ASN A 23 5.62 -40.33 -52.57
N TYR A 24 6.21 -39.32 -51.96
CA TYR A 24 6.91 -39.43 -50.68
C TYR A 24 6.48 -38.32 -49.75
N TYR A 25 6.88 -38.42 -48.49
CA TYR A 25 6.79 -37.34 -47.54
C TYR A 25 7.97 -37.42 -46.57
N PHE A 26 8.39 -36.26 -46.09
CA PHE A 26 9.18 -36.11 -44.88
C PHE A 26 8.25 -35.90 -43.69
N GLN A 27 8.64 -36.41 -42.54
CA GLN A 27 8.03 -36.11 -41.26
C GLN A 27 9.14 -35.72 -40.30
N GLU A 28 9.06 -34.54 -39.74
CA GLU A 28 9.94 -34.13 -38.68
C GLU A 28 9.57 -34.88 -37.40
N VAL A 29 10.56 -35.42 -36.68
CA VAL A 29 10.38 -36.20 -35.45
C VAL A 29 11.07 -35.53 -34.25
N GLU A 30 12.01 -34.63 -34.51
CA GLU A 30 12.74 -33.86 -33.50
C GLU A 30 13.13 -32.49 -34.07
N ALA A 31 12.64 -31.41 -33.43
CA ALA A 31 13.01 -30.05 -33.75
C ALA A 31 14.29 -29.65 -32.98
N PRO A 32 15.07 -28.66 -33.46
CA PRO A 32 16.16 -28.08 -32.69
C PRO A 32 15.65 -27.47 -31.39
N GLN A 33 16.52 -27.40 -30.37
CA GLN A 33 16.20 -26.78 -29.10
C GLN A 33 15.70 -25.34 -29.29
N GLY A 34 14.57 -25.00 -28.67
CA GLY A 34 13.92 -23.69 -28.78
C GLY A 34 12.94 -23.56 -29.95
N TYR A 35 12.78 -24.65 -30.72
CA TYR A 35 11.79 -24.75 -31.80
C TYR A 35 10.75 -25.81 -31.50
N LEU A 36 9.61 -25.71 -32.16
CA LEU A 36 8.52 -26.68 -32.13
C LEU A 36 8.42 -27.40 -33.47
N ILE A 37 8.14 -28.67 -33.42
CA ILE A 37 7.82 -29.45 -34.62
C ILE A 37 6.60 -28.83 -35.29
N GLU A 38 6.66 -28.68 -36.61
CA GLU A 38 5.49 -28.33 -37.39
C GLU A 38 4.70 -29.62 -37.66
N ASP A 39 3.49 -29.73 -37.11
CA ASP A 39 2.63 -30.89 -37.30
C ASP A 39 2.25 -31.05 -38.77
N GLY A 40 2.90 -31.93 -39.46
CA GLY A 40 2.55 -32.22 -40.84
C GLY A 40 3.53 -33.11 -41.57
N LEU A 41 3.00 -33.77 -42.56
CA LEU A 41 3.78 -34.47 -43.55
C LEU A 41 4.14 -33.48 -44.65
N ILE A 42 5.42 -33.41 -45.01
CA ILE A 42 5.92 -32.57 -46.10
C ILE A 42 5.95 -33.41 -47.35
N PRO A 43 4.87 -33.39 -48.19
CA PRO A 43 4.77 -34.28 -49.34
C PRO A 43 5.63 -33.78 -50.51
N PHE A 44 6.20 -34.71 -51.26
CA PHE A 44 6.88 -34.39 -52.50
C PHE A 44 6.74 -35.58 -53.48
N THR A 45 6.98 -35.31 -54.76
CA THR A 45 6.83 -36.34 -55.83
C THR A 45 8.09 -36.37 -56.67
N ILE A 46 8.64 -37.54 -56.85
CA ILE A 46 9.69 -37.77 -57.82
C ILE A 46 9.02 -38.32 -59.11
N ILE A 47 9.23 -37.59 -60.21
CA ILE A 47 8.65 -37.94 -61.53
C ILE A 47 9.61 -38.88 -62.31
N GLU A 48 9.06 -39.66 -63.22
CA GLU A 48 9.86 -40.37 -64.20
C GLU A 48 10.66 -39.34 -65.02
N ASN A 49 11.93 -39.65 -65.31
CA ASN A 49 12.84 -38.76 -66.04
C ASN A 49 13.24 -37.44 -65.33
N HIS A 50 13.27 -37.42 -64.00
CA HIS A 50 13.84 -36.28 -63.28
C HIS A 50 15.29 -36.08 -63.65
N ASP A 51 15.65 -34.82 -63.96
CA ASP A 51 17.03 -34.41 -64.23
C ASP A 51 17.84 -34.32 -62.90
N TRP A 52 18.57 -35.40 -62.60
CA TRP A 52 19.35 -35.49 -61.36
C TRP A 52 20.61 -34.58 -61.35
N GLU A 53 20.93 -33.84 -62.42
CA GLU A 53 21.94 -32.78 -62.36
C GLU A 53 21.41 -31.54 -61.68
N LYS A 54 20.08 -31.43 -61.52
CA LYS A 54 19.40 -30.36 -60.77
C LYS A 54 18.92 -30.92 -59.44
N PRO A 55 19.32 -30.33 -58.29
CA PRO A 55 18.81 -30.81 -56.99
C PRO A 55 17.28 -30.58 -56.90
N PHE A 56 16.59 -31.57 -56.41
CA PHE A 56 15.18 -31.43 -55.97
C PHE A 56 15.19 -30.98 -54.53
N ILE A 57 14.73 -29.76 -54.22
CA ILE A 57 14.77 -29.13 -52.91
C ILE A 57 13.37 -29.22 -52.29
N VAL A 58 13.29 -29.74 -51.08
CA VAL A 58 12.12 -29.69 -50.22
C VAL A 58 12.47 -28.82 -49.02
N GLU A 59 11.70 -27.78 -48.78
CA GLU A 59 11.91 -26.84 -47.67
C GLU A 59 10.91 -27.09 -46.54
N SER A 60 11.38 -27.04 -45.31
CA SER A 60 10.61 -27.00 -44.07
C SER A 60 11.03 -25.81 -43.22
N LYS A 61 10.16 -25.35 -42.36
CA LYS A 61 10.43 -24.26 -41.43
C LYS A 61 9.88 -24.60 -40.06
N ASP A 62 10.76 -24.55 -39.08
CA ASP A 62 10.35 -24.71 -37.68
C ASP A 62 9.87 -23.41 -37.09
N ARG A 63 8.98 -23.54 -36.15
CA ARG A 63 8.40 -22.40 -35.44
C ARG A 63 9.12 -22.20 -34.11
N PRO A 64 9.67 -21.00 -33.79
CA PRO A 64 10.22 -20.75 -32.48
C PRO A 64 9.19 -20.97 -31.38
N ALA A 65 9.60 -21.62 -30.29
CA ALA A 65 8.81 -21.79 -29.11
C ALA A 65 8.52 -20.40 -28.48
N LYS A 66 7.37 -20.29 -27.84
CA LYS A 66 6.92 -19.09 -27.16
C LYS A 66 6.44 -19.39 -25.75
N GLY A 67 6.20 -18.36 -24.96
CA GLY A 67 5.62 -18.47 -23.64
C GLY A 67 4.64 -17.36 -23.31
N ARG A 68 3.93 -17.52 -22.20
CA ARG A 68 3.03 -16.53 -21.62
C ARG A 68 3.39 -16.31 -20.16
N ILE A 69 3.22 -15.07 -19.71
CA ILE A 69 3.35 -14.69 -18.32
C ILE A 69 1.96 -14.56 -17.71
N TYR A 70 1.76 -15.23 -16.59
CA TYR A 70 0.57 -15.11 -15.75
C TYR A 70 0.90 -14.37 -14.48
N ILE A 71 0.15 -13.30 -14.18
CA ILE A 71 0.29 -12.51 -12.97
C ILE A 71 -0.93 -12.75 -12.08
N GLN A 72 -0.68 -13.10 -10.82
CA GLN A 72 -1.67 -13.05 -9.74
C GLN A 72 -1.31 -11.86 -8.84
N LYS A 73 -2.16 -10.84 -8.83
CA LYS A 73 -2.01 -9.64 -8.02
C LYS A 73 -2.85 -9.73 -6.78
N ASN A 74 -2.23 -9.72 -5.60
CA ASN A 74 -2.93 -9.89 -4.33
C ASN A 74 -2.61 -8.77 -3.33
N ASP A 75 -3.56 -8.53 -2.46
CA ASP A 75 -3.43 -7.70 -1.25
C ASP A 75 -2.54 -8.42 -0.23
N SER A 76 -1.50 -7.76 0.25
CA SER A 76 -0.53 -8.34 1.19
C SER A 76 -1.10 -8.63 2.58
N VAL A 77 -2.24 -8.05 2.94
CA VAL A 77 -2.89 -8.21 4.26
C VAL A 77 -3.99 -9.26 4.21
N THR A 78 -4.87 -9.17 3.20
CA THR A 78 -6.06 -10.02 3.10
C THR A 78 -5.87 -11.24 2.19
N GLY A 79 -4.83 -11.23 1.34
CA GLY A 79 -4.61 -12.27 0.32
C GLY A 79 -5.61 -12.23 -0.85
N LYS A 80 -6.52 -11.24 -0.89
CA LYS A 80 -7.50 -11.12 -1.96
C LYS A 80 -6.89 -10.54 -3.23
N GLY A 81 -7.41 -10.96 -4.40
CA GLY A 81 -7.01 -10.41 -5.69
C GLY A 81 -7.33 -8.92 -5.81
N ILE A 82 -6.42 -8.14 -6.42
CA ILE A 82 -6.56 -6.71 -6.65
C ILE A 82 -6.82 -6.47 -8.14
N SER A 83 -7.97 -5.85 -8.45
CA SER A 83 -8.39 -5.50 -9.81
C SER A 83 -7.85 -4.14 -10.25
N GLY A 84 -7.71 -3.96 -11.58
CA GLY A 84 -7.41 -2.66 -12.19
C GLY A 84 -5.95 -2.20 -12.09
N VAL A 85 -5.06 -3.05 -11.56
CA VAL A 85 -3.62 -2.77 -11.49
C VAL A 85 -3.01 -2.90 -12.89
N LYS A 86 -2.20 -1.92 -13.29
CA LYS A 86 -1.56 -1.89 -14.61
C LYS A 86 -0.09 -2.28 -14.54
N PHE A 87 0.31 -3.13 -15.48
CA PHE A 87 1.68 -3.59 -15.65
C PHE A 87 2.19 -3.30 -17.05
N GLU A 88 3.48 -3.08 -17.15
CA GLU A 88 4.25 -3.06 -18.38
C GLU A 88 5.24 -4.23 -18.37
N ILE A 89 5.39 -4.90 -19.52
CA ILE A 89 6.37 -5.98 -19.71
C ILE A 89 7.41 -5.48 -20.68
N LYS A 90 8.69 -5.49 -20.27
CA LYS A 90 9.84 -5.07 -21.08
C LYS A 90 10.81 -6.24 -21.26
N ALA A 91 11.48 -6.30 -22.40
CA ALA A 91 12.62 -7.20 -22.57
C ALA A 91 13.78 -6.77 -21.66
N ALA A 92 14.22 -7.64 -20.76
CA ALA A 92 15.33 -7.38 -19.83
C ALA A 92 16.70 -7.50 -20.53
N GLU A 93 16.73 -8.18 -21.68
CA GLU A 93 17.87 -8.42 -22.54
C GLU A 93 17.45 -8.43 -24.01
N ASP A 94 18.38 -8.57 -24.95
CA ASP A 94 18.03 -8.84 -26.35
C ASP A 94 17.46 -10.26 -26.46
N ILE A 95 16.18 -10.36 -26.83
CA ILE A 95 15.51 -11.66 -26.97
C ILE A 95 15.83 -12.24 -28.33
N CYS A 96 16.58 -13.31 -28.33
CA CYS A 96 17.06 -13.97 -29.55
C CYS A 96 16.43 -15.36 -29.71
N THR A 97 16.07 -15.72 -30.95
CA THR A 97 15.79 -17.12 -31.29
C THR A 97 17.12 -17.88 -31.42
N PRO A 98 17.12 -19.24 -31.28
CA PRO A 98 18.38 -20.02 -31.29
C PRO A 98 19.22 -19.90 -32.57
N ASP A 99 18.63 -19.44 -33.68
CA ASP A 99 19.32 -19.12 -34.92
C ASP A 99 20.11 -17.77 -34.87
N GLY A 100 20.12 -17.12 -33.69
CA GLY A 100 20.80 -15.83 -33.47
C GLY A 100 20.01 -14.62 -33.97
N THR A 101 18.78 -14.80 -34.41
CA THR A 101 17.92 -13.68 -34.84
C THR A 101 17.40 -12.94 -33.63
N VAL A 102 17.74 -11.64 -33.50
CA VAL A 102 17.15 -10.75 -32.49
C VAL A 102 15.67 -10.49 -32.83
N ARG A 103 14.77 -10.90 -31.96
CA ARG A 103 13.31 -10.73 -32.11
C ARG A 103 12.81 -9.49 -31.39
N VAL A 104 13.43 -9.16 -30.25
CA VAL A 104 13.10 -7.99 -29.45
C VAL A 104 14.39 -7.43 -28.84
N GLU A 105 14.64 -6.14 -29.02
CA GLU A 105 15.79 -5.46 -28.40
C GLU A 105 15.55 -5.21 -26.91
N LYS A 106 16.59 -5.24 -26.12
CA LYS A 106 16.57 -4.89 -24.68
C LYS A 106 15.86 -3.56 -24.42
N GLY A 107 15.00 -3.53 -23.40
CA GLY A 107 14.25 -2.35 -22.98
C GLY A 107 12.98 -2.07 -23.80
N THR A 108 12.71 -2.86 -24.84
CA THR A 108 11.47 -2.74 -25.62
C THR A 108 10.28 -3.19 -24.79
N VAL A 109 9.22 -2.38 -24.74
CA VAL A 109 7.92 -2.74 -24.17
C VAL A 109 7.21 -3.71 -25.11
N VAL A 110 6.95 -4.91 -24.64
CA VAL A 110 6.31 -6.00 -25.42
C VAL A 110 4.86 -6.24 -25.02
N GLY A 111 4.40 -5.67 -23.92
CA GLY A 111 3.02 -5.80 -23.48
C GLY A 111 2.63 -4.85 -22.36
N SER A 112 1.34 -4.60 -22.26
CA SER A 112 0.71 -3.88 -21.14
C SER A 112 -0.48 -4.70 -20.68
N LEU A 113 -0.59 -4.90 -19.37
CA LEU A 113 -1.60 -5.75 -18.74
C LEU A 113 -2.41 -4.97 -17.72
N VAL A 114 -3.66 -5.41 -17.52
CA VAL A 114 -4.53 -4.90 -16.46
C VAL A 114 -5.15 -6.09 -15.75
N THR A 115 -5.10 -6.12 -14.41
CA THR A 115 -5.69 -7.22 -13.63
C THR A 115 -7.21 -7.17 -13.66
N ASP A 116 -7.82 -8.35 -13.78
CA ASP A 116 -9.26 -8.57 -13.71
C ASP A 116 -9.79 -8.48 -12.26
N GLN A 117 -11.10 -8.73 -12.08
CA GLN A 117 -11.76 -8.69 -10.76
C GLN A 117 -11.18 -9.69 -9.75
N SER A 118 -10.49 -10.74 -10.21
CA SER A 118 -9.83 -11.74 -9.37
C SER A 118 -8.33 -11.48 -9.16
N GLY A 119 -7.82 -10.35 -9.66
CA GLY A 119 -6.42 -9.98 -9.60
C GLY A 119 -5.53 -10.66 -10.63
N LYS A 120 -6.12 -11.23 -11.71
CA LYS A 120 -5.39 -12.01 -12.72
C LYS A 120 -5.12 -11.19 -13.98
N ALA A 121 -3.94 -11.41 -14.57
CA ALA A 121 -3.58 -10.88 -15.87
C ALA A 121 -2.71 -11.86 -16.65
N TRP A 122 -2.85 -11.88 -17.98
CA TRP A 122 -2.12 -12.74 -18.90
C TRP A 122 -1.46 -11.91 -19.99
N SER A 123 -0.20 -12.26 -20.32
CA SER A 123 0.44 -11.69 -21.50
C SER A 123 -0.08 -12.36 -22.79
N GLU A 124 0.15 -11.68 -23.91
CA GLU A 124 0.18 -12.34 -25.21
C GLU A 124 1.38 -13.30 -25.27
N GLU A 125 1.49 -14.06 -26.36
CA GLU A 125 2.62 -14.97 -26.60
C GLU A 125 3.90 -14.18 -26.89
N LEU A 126 4.90 -14.36 -26.04
CA LEU A 126 6.22 -13.76 -26.11
C LEU A 126 7.25 -14.79 -26.59
N TYR A 127 8.35 -14.35 -27.22
CA TYR A 127 9.50 -15.22 -27.44
C TYR A 127 10.14 -15.62 -26.10
N LEU A 128 10.86 -16.75 -26.09
CA LEU A 128 11.59 -17.20 -24.89
C LEU A 128 12.71 -16.23 -24.56
N GLY A 129 12.96 -15.99 -23.27
CA GLY A 129 13.97 -15.06 -22.73
C GLY A 129 13.50 -14.36 -21.47
N THR A 130 14.28 -13.39 -21.00
CA THR A 130 14.06 -12.69 -19.73
C THR A 130 13.29 -11.39 -19.91
N TYR A 131 12.27 -11.20 -19.10
CA TYR A 131 11.38 -10.03 -19.10
C TYR A 131 11.33 -9.39 -17.74
N GLU A 132 11.26 -8.06 -17.73
CA GLU A 132 11.00 -7.22 -16.55
C GLU A 132 9.54 -6.80 -16.54
N ILE A 133 8.86 -7.08 -15.43
CA ILE A 133 7.46 -6.70 -15.18
C ILE A 133 7.46 -5.55 -14.18
N THR A 134 6.95 -4.40 -14.59
CA THR A 134 6.85 -3.20 -13.76
C THR A 134 5.39 -2.81 -13.57
N GLU A 135 4.97 -2.63 -12.32
CA GLU A 135 3.67 -2.02 -12.02
C GLU A 135 3.75 -0.53 -12.34
N THR A 136 2.91 -0.06 -13.24
CA THR A 136 2.89 1.34 -13.70
C THR A 136 1.76 2.14 -13.09
N LYS A 137 0.73 1.46 -12.58
CA LYS A 137 -0.38 2.06 -11.86
C LYS A 137 -0.98 1.03 -10.90
N GLN A 138 -0.99 1.38 -9.61
CA GLN A 138 -1.68 0.60 -8.58
C GLN A 138 -3.19 0.83 -8.60
N ALA A 139 -3.93 -0.01 -7.89
CA ALA A 139 -5.32 0.25 -7.55
C ALA A 139 -5.41 1.32 -6.45
N GLU A 140 -6.54 2.03 -6.38
CA GLU A 140 -6.80 3.00 -5.31
C GLU A 140 -6.75 2.33 -3.93
N GLY A 141 -6.17 3.01 -2.97
CA GLY A 141 -5.99 2.50 -1.62
C GLY A 141 -4.74 1.64 -1.42
N TYR A 142 -3.91 1.49 -2.45
CA TYR A 142 -2.66 0.72 -2.40
C TYR A 142 -1.44 1.56 -2.74
N ILE A 143 -0.28 1.11 -2.27
CA ILE A 143 1.01 1.73 -2.54
C ILE A 143 1.62 1.10 -3.80
N LEU A 144 2.13 1.94 -4.72
CA LEU A 144 2.86 1.50 -5.91
C LEU A 144 4.21 0.90 -5.49
N PRO A 145 4.52 -0.36 -5.87
CA PRO A 145 5.82 -0.95 -5.59
C PRO A 145 6.96 -0.24 -6.36
N GLU A 146 8.08 -0.02 -5.70
CA GLU A 146 9.27 0.58 -6.32
C GLU A 146 10.05 -0.40 -7.21
N LYS A 147 9.84 -1.71 -7.05
CA LYS A 147 10.63 -2.74 -7.70
C LYS A 147 9.83 -3.49 -8.75
N SER A 148 10.47 -3.70 -9.89
CA SER A 148 10.02 -4.64 -10.91
C SER A 148 10.36 -6.09 -10.55
N VAL A 149 9.72 -7.02 -11.25
CA VAL A 149 9.93 -8.47 -11.13
C VAL A 149 10.50 -8.99 -12.43
N GLU A 150 11.60 -9.71 -12.37
CA GLU A 150 12.16 -10.42 -13.54
C GLU A 150 11.56 -11.82 -13.65
N ILE A 151 11.20 -12.22 -14.89
CA ILE A 151 10.69 -13.53 -15.23
C ILE A 151 11.41 -14.05 -16.48
N GLU A 152 11.86 -15.28 -16.41
CA GLU A 152 12.47 -15.98 -17.54
C GLU A 152 11.48 -16.99 -18.12
N LEU A 153 11.23 -16.89 -19.43
CA LEU A 153 10.52 -17.88 -20.23
C LEU A 153 11.55 -18.82 -20.85
N GLU A 154 11.64 -20.02 -20.30
CA GLU A 154 12.58 -21.05 -20.73
C GLU A 154 11.91 -22.11 -21.60
N TYR A 155 12.68 -22.75 -22.49
CA TYR A 155 12.20 -23.86 -23.31
C TYR A 155 11.91 -25.10 -22.48
N GLU A 156 10.69 -25.62 -22.57
CA GLU A 156 10.22 -26.80 -21.80
C GLU A 156 10.05 -28.08 -22.69
N GLY A 157 10.53 -28.02 -23.94
CA GLY A 157 10.50 -29.16 -24.88
C GLY A 157 9.55 -28.93 -26.06
N GLN A 158 9.73 -29.72 -27.10
CA GLN A 158 8.98 -29.59 -28.37
C GLN A 158 7.50 -29.93 -28.26
N ASP A 159 7.09 -30.60 -27.18
CA ASP A 159 5.70 -30.98 -26.92
C ASP A 159 4.94 -29.92 -26.12
N VAL A 160 5.62 -28.85 -25.72
CA VAL A 160 5.04 -27.69 -25.00
C VAL A 160 4.94 -26.51 -25.96
N PRO A 161 3.78 -26.30 -26.61
CA PRO A 161 3.64 -25.27 -27.65
C PRO A 161 3.73 -23.85 -27.09
N VAL A 162 3.31 -23.63 -25.85
CA VAL A 162 3.39 -22.35 -25.14
C VAL A 162 3.71 -22.61 -23.68
N VAL A 163 4.88 -22.17 -23.26
CA VAL A 163 5.33 -22.22 -21.86
C VAL A 163 4.52 -21.22 -21.04
N THR A 164 4.16 -21.55 -19.82
CA THR A 164 3.49 -20.61 -18.90
C THR A 164 4.33 -20.43 -17.64
N LYS A 165 4.70 -19.18 -17.34
CA LYS A 165 5.32 -18.81 -16.07
C LYS A 165 4.36 -17.96 -15.24
N GLU A 166 4.19 -18.37 -13.99
CA GLU A 166 3.30 -17.71 -13.03
C GLU A 166 4.11 -16.88 -12.05
N THR A 167 3.61 -15.70 -11.69
CA THR A 167 4.16 -14.88 -10.61
C THR A 167 3.06 -14.29 -9.76
N GLU A 168 3.28 -14.26 -8.45
CA GLU A 168 2.46 -13.52 -7.50
C GLU A 168 3.13 -12.19 -7.14
N ILE A 169 2.37 -11.11 -7.22
CA ILE A 169 2.82 -9.77 -6.86
C ILE A 169 1.88 -9.21 -5.80
N LEU A 170 2.44 -8.78 -4.66
CA LEU A 170 1.69 -8.27 -3.53
C LEU A 170 1.75 -6.73 -3.47
N ASN A 171 0.61 -6.05 -3.23
CA ASN A 171 0.60 -4.66 -2.85
C ASN A 171 0.21 -4.48 -1.39
N LYS A 172 0.86 -3.50 -0.75
CA LYS A 172 0.48 -3.04 0.58
C LYS A 172 -0.61 -1.98 0.46
N PRO A 173 -1.63 -2.00 1.33
CA PRO A 173 -2.57 -0.89 1.42
C PRO A 173 -1.86 0.37 1.94
N THR A 174 -2.43 1.54 1.65
CA THR A 174 -2.08 2.79 2.34
C THR A 174 -2.27 2.60 3.84
N SER A 175 -1.40 3.22 4.67
CA SER A 175 -1.43 3.03 6.13
C SER A 175 -1.14 4.33 6.88
N VAL A 176 -2.10 4.74 7.72
CA VAL A 176 -1.92 5.80 8.73
C VAL A 176 -2.34 5.24 10.08
N VAL A 177 -1.46 5.31 11.06
CA VAL A 177 -1.73 4.87 12.43
C VAL A 177 -1.82 6.08 13.33
N ILE A 178 -2.92 6.22 14.05
CA ILE A 178 -3.09 7.21 15.11
C ILE A 178 -2.78 6.53 16.43
N ARG A 179 -1.90 7.11 17.25
CA ARG A 179 -1.61 6.67 18.62
C ARG A 179 -2.03 7.73 19.60
N LYS A 180 -3.01 7.39 20.41
CA LYS A 180 -3.59 8.26 21.41
C LYS A 180 -3.11 7.93 22.81
N SER A 181 -2.53 8.91 23.50
CA SER A 181 -1.97 8.72 24.83
C SER A 181 -2.29 9.88 25.78
N ASP A 182 -2.15 9.59 27.07
CA ASP A 182 -2.14 10.59 28.15
C ASP A 182 -0.83 11.40 28.10
N GLY A 183 -0.94 12.72 28.05
CA GLY A 183 0.19 13.62 27.88
C GLY A 183 1.21 13.60 29.03
N GLU A 184 0.80 13.18 30.24
CA GLU A 184 1.68 13.09 31.41
C GLU A 184 2.26 11.68 31.61
N THR A 185 1.40 10.67 31.57
CA THR A 185 1.78 9.29 31.91
C THR A 185 2.23 8.47 30.72
N LYS A 186 1.93 8.97 29.49
CA LYS A 186 2.17 8.27 28.21
C LYS A 186 1.42 6.94 28.08
N LYS A 187 0.43 6.72 28.93
CA LYS A 187 -0.45 5.55 28.80
C LYS A 187 -1.41 5.71 27.63
N ALA A 188 -1.65 4.62 26.94
CA ALA A 188 -2.63 4.55 25.86
C ALA A 188 -4.04 4.94 26.33
N LEU A 189 -4.77 5.69 25.49
CA LEU A 189 -6.15 6.11 25.74
C LEU A 189 -7.09 5.41 24.76
N SER A 190 -7.79 4.38 25.27
CA SER A 190 -8.80 3.61 24.54
C SER A 190 -10.17 4.29 24.61
N GLY A 191 -10.94 4.30 23.52
CA GLY A 191 -12.30 4.82 23.46
C GLY A 191 -12.43 6.30 23.08
N VAL A 192 -11.34 6.97 22.71
CA VAL A 192 -11.36 8.34 22.17
C VAL A 192 -11.90 8.32 20.75
N LYS A 193 -12.81 9.24 20.42
CA LYS A 193 -13.43 9.30 19.09
C LYS A 193 -12.78 10.36 18.20
N PHE A 194 -12.56 9.97 16.95
CA PHE A 194 -12.04 10.83 15.89
C PHE A 194 -12.96 10.81 14.68
N GLU A 195 -12.98 11.92 13.95
CA GLU A 195 -13.60 12.04 12.64
C GLU A 195 -12.52 12.28 11.59
N LEU A 196 -12.59 11.55 10.47
CA LEU A 196 -11.75 11.74 9.31
C LEU A 196 -12.59 12.40 8.20
N ARG A 197 -12.07 13.48 7.61
CA ARG A 197 -12.68 14.20 6.51
C ARG A 197 -11.69 14.35 5.37
N GLU A 198 -12.12 14.12 4.14
CA GLU A 198 -11.34 14.46 2.96
C GLU A 198 -11.48 15.95 2.66
N LYS A 199 -10.36 16.64 2.42
CA LYS A 199 -10.34 18.05 2.04
C LYS A 199 -10.58 18.14 0.54
N ILE A 200 -11.80 18.46 0.14
CA ILE A 200 -12.14 18.71 -1.26
C ILE A 200 -11.44 20.02 -1.66
N SER A 201 -10.55 19.97 -2.66
CA SER A 201 -10.01 21.20 -3.26
C SER A 201 -11.14 21.91 -4.00
N GLU A 202 -11.42 23.16 -3.62
CA GLU A 202 -12.38 24.01 -4.30
C GLU A 202 -12.03 24.12 -5.78
N ILE A 203 -12.73 23.36 -6.61
CA ILE A 203 -12.68 23.49 -8.06
C ILE A 203 -13.93 24.26 -8.47
N ASN A 204 -13.69 25.54 -8.84
CA ASN A 204 -14.59 26.47 -9.50
C ASN A 204 -15.79 27.01 -8.70
N GLU A 205 -15.60 28.21 -8.14
CA GLU A 205 -16.64 29.21 -7.88
C GLU A 205 -17.32 29.63 -9.21
N GLU A 206 -18.22 28.83 -9.74
CA GLU A 206 -19.24 29.28 -10.71
C GLU A 206 -20.34 28.21 -10.86
N SER A 207 -21.05 27.92 -9.76
CA SER A 207 -22.43 27.44 -9.84
C SER A 207 -23.15 27.76 -8.54
N ASP A 208 -24.07 28.73 -8.60
CA ASP A 208 -25.08 29.00 -7.59
C ASP A 208 -26.07 27.80 -7.49
N ALA A 209 -25.63 26.72 -6.87
CA ALA A 209 -26.51 25.65 -6.44
C ALA A 209 -26.02 25.22 -5.05
N GLU A 210 -26.80 25.56 -4.03
CA GLU A 210 -26.73 24.90 -2.73
C GLU A 210 -27.14 23.42 -2.94
N GLU A 211 -26.24 22.60 -3.51
CA GLU A 211 -26.33 21.15 -3.43
C GLU A 211 -25.59 20.73 -2.16
N GLU A 212 -26.36 20.33 -1.17
CA GLU A 212 -25.84 19.54 -0.04
C GLU A 212 -25.08 18.36 -0.66
N ASP A 213 -23.72 18.37 -0.52
CA ASP A 213 -22.85 17.29 -1.02
C ASP A 213 -23.19 16.00 -0.23
N PRO A 214 -23.78 14.96 -0.86
CA PRO A 214 -24.15 13.72 -0.19
C PRO A 214 -22.95 12.83 0.16
N SER A 215 -21.71 13.30 0.00
CA SER A 215 -20.48 12.52 0.22
C SER A 215 -19.77 12.79 1.55
N GLU A 216 -20.29 13.63 2.43
CA GLU A 216 -19.81 13.74 3.82
C GLU A 216 -20.28 12.53 4.67
N GLU A 217 -19.87 11.31 4.31
CA GLU A 217 -19.84 10.24 5.30
C GLU A 217 -18.73 10.53 6.31
N ASN A 218 -19.08 11.31 7.34
CA ASN A 218 -18.24 11.50 8.52
C ASN A 218 -18.02 10.13 9.18
N THR A 219 -16.95 9.45 8.81
CA THR A 219 -16.64 8.17 9.43
C THR A 219 -16.01 8.42 10.79
N THR A 220 -16.70 7.97 11.84
CA THR A 220 -16.17 8.05 13.22
C THR A 220 -15.31 6.83 13.50
N TYR A 221 -14.08 7.07 13.96
CA TYR A 221 -13.13 6.07 14.41
C TYR A 221 -12.96 6.15 15.92
N ILE A 222 -12.72 5.01 16.55
CA ILE A 222 -12.56 4.90 18.01
C ILE A 222 -11.23 4.21 18.30
N THR A 223 -10.41 4.76 19.21
CA THR A 223 -9.14 4.14 19.62
C THR A 223 -9.38 2.79 20.31
N ASP A 224 -8.60 1.80 19.96
CA ASP A 224 -8.62 0.44 20.49
C ASP A 224 -7.99 0.34 21.90
N GLU A 225 -7.79 -0.87 22.41
CA GLU A 225 -7.18 -1.15 23.73
C GLU A 225 -5.74 -0.64 23.84
N ASN A 226 -5.03 -0.49 22.74
CA ASN A 226 -3.68 0.05 22.65
C ASN A 226 -3.67 1.57 22.43
N GLY A 227 -4.84 2.20 22.36
CA GLY A 227 -5.00 3.61 22.01
C GLY A 227 -4.77 3.88 20.52
N GLU A 228 -4.89 2.88 19.65
CA GLU A 228 -4.58 3.00 18.23
C GLU A 228 -5.84 3.02 17.36
N ILE A 229 -5.75 3.75 16.22
CA ILE A 229 -6.66 3.66 15.08
C ILE A 229 -5.78 3.38 13.86
N HIS A 230 -6.17 2.35 13.09
CA HIS A 230 -5.51 1.99 11.83
C HIS A 230 -6.40 2.41 10.66
N LEU A 231 -5.97 3.43 9.92
CA LEU A 231 -6.60 3.88 8.68
C LEU A 231 -5.87 3.23 7.50
N SER A 232 -6.59 2.42 6.73
CA SER A 232 -6.02 1.70 5.58
C SER A 232 -6.90 1.86 4.35
N TYR A 233 -6.36 1.62 3.17
CA TYR A 233 -7.05 1.70 1.89
C TYR A 233 -7.57 3.10 1.53
N LEU A 234 -6.96 4.15 2.08
CA LEU A 234 -7.30 5.53 1.72
C LEU A 234 -6.85 5.82 0.29
N ARG A 235 -7.75 6.42 -0.51
CA ARG A 235 -7.44 6.88 -1.86
C ARG A 235 -6.53 8.12 -1.85
N PRO A 236 -5.87 8.46 -2.98
CA PRO A 236 -5.12 9.71 -3.07
C PRO A 236 -6.00 10.92 -2.75
N GLY A 237 -5.48 11.81 -1.88
CA GLY A 237 -6.24 12.97 -1.41
C GLY A 237 -5.58 13.61 -0.19
N VAL A 238 -6.13 14.72 0.28
CA VAL A 238 -5.75 15.40 1.52
C VAL A 238 -6.81 15.13 2.56
N TYR A 239 -6.39 14.69 3.73
CA TYR A 239 -7.29 14.31 4.82
C TYR A 239 -7.03 15.16 6.06
N CYS A 240 -8.11 15.49 6.77
CA CYS A 240 -8.09 16.19 8.05
C CYS A 240 -8.69 15.28 9.12
N LEU A 241 -7.94 15.02 10.17
CA LEU A 241 -8.37 14.24 11.33
C LEU A 241 -8.70 15.19 12.49
N TYR A 242 -9.84 14.98 13.13
CA TYR A 242 -10.35 15.75 14.26
C TYR A 242 -10.68 14.83 15.42
N GLU A 243 -10.32 15.21 16.64
CA GLU A 243 -10.87 14.57 17.82
C GLU A 243 -12.31 15.05 18.00
N SER A 244 -13.29 14.14 17.94
CA SER A 244 -14.71 14.50 18.11
C SER A 244 -15.15 14.42 19.56
N GLU A 245 -14.69 13.41 20.31
CA GLU A 245 -15.06 13.18 21.71
C GLU A 245 -13.88 12.58 22.50
N PRO A 246 -13.37 13.31 23.54
CA PRO A 246 -12.34 12.81 24.43
C PRO A 246 -12.91 11.81 25.43
N LEU A 247 -12.03 11.14 26.18
CA LEU A 247 -12.45 10.39 27.36
C LEU A 247 -12.92 11.31 28.48
N THR A 248 -13.83 10.83 29.31
CA THR A 248 -14.29 11.54 30.51
C THR A 248 -13.11 11.94 31.39
N GLY A 249 -13.02 13.22 31.72
CA GLY A 249 -11.94 13.80 32.52
C GLY A 249 -10.76 14.34 31.74
N TYR A 250 -10.71 14.12 30.43
CA TYR A 250 -9.73 14.71 29.53
C TYR A 250 -10.33 15.93 28.79
N ILE A 251 -9.45 16.85 28.44
CA ILE A 251 -9.79 18.01 27.63
C ILE A 251 -9.70 17.59 26.15
N LYS A 252 -10.70 17.94 25.37
CA LYS A 252 -10.72 17.73 23.93
C LYS A 252 -9.53 18.45 23.28
N ASN A 253 -8.81 17.77 22.42
CA ASN A 253 -7.79 18.40 21.61
C ASN A 253 -8.43 19.02 20.38
N GLU A 254 -8.35 20.35 20.24
CA GLU A 254 -8.93 21.11 19.12
C GLU A 254 -7.95 21.26 17.93
N GLU A 255 -6.81 20.58 17.97
CA GLU A 255 -5.86 20.53 16.87
C GLU A 255 -6.43 19.71 15.70
N VAL A 256 -6.12 20.13 14.48
CA VAL A 256 -6.47 19.42 13.25
C VAL A 256 -5.21 18.82 12.67
N TRP A 257 -5.19 17.49 12.48
CA TRP A 257 -4.06 16.79 11.89
C TRP A 257 -4.33 16.56 10.42
N GLU A 258 -3.60 17.30 9.56
CA GLU A 258 -3.67 17.16 8.11
C GLU A 258 -2.58 16.21 7.62
N PHE A 259 -2.93 15.31 6.68
CA PHE A 259 -1.98 14.45 5.98
C PHE A 259 -2.44 14.20 4.54
N GLN A 260 -1.48 13.89 3.66
CA GLN A 260 -1.74 13.65 2.24
C GLN A 260 -1.37 12.22 1.84
N ILE A 261 -2.32 11.54 1.20
CA ILE A 261 -2.06 10.34 0.41
C ILE A 261 -1.73 10.79 -1.01
N ARG A 262 -0.55 10.43 -1.51
CA ARG A 262 -0.09 10.78 -2.86
C ARG A 262 -0.67 9.84 -3.90
N GLU A 263 -0.51 10.20 -5.19
CA GLU A 263 -0.93 9.38 -6.33
C GLU A 263 -0.29 7.98 -6.36
N ASP A 264 0.89 7.81 -5.79
CA ASP A 264 1.59 6.54 -5.64
C ASP A 264 1.13 5.72 -4.41
N GLY A 265 0.16 6.22 -3.66
CA GLY A 265 -0.37 5.62 -2.43
C GLY A 265 0.48 5.84 -1.19
N THR A 266 1.64 6.52 -1.29
CA THR A 266 2.45 6.85 -0.12
C THR A 266 1.80 7.97 0.70
N VAL A 267 2.04 7.95 2.02
CA VAL A 267 1.62 9.03 2.91
C VAL A 267 2.74 10.04 3.02
N GLU A 268 2.62 11.18 2.33
CA GLU A 268 3.65 12.23 2.25
C GLU A 268 5.03 11.73 1.79
N GLY A 269 5.07 10.58 1.09
CA GLY A 269 6.29 9.94 0.60
C GLY A 269 6.77 8.76 1.46
N GLU A 270 6.10 8.45 2.57
CA GLU A 270 6.38 7.33 3.43
C GLU A 270 5.39 6.18 3.18
N GLN A 271 5.79 4.94 3.44
CA GLN A 271 4.89 3.77 3.29
C GLN A 271 3.84 3.70 4.41
N GLU A 272 4.11 4.31 5.55
CA GLU A 272 3.22 4.41 6.71
C GLU A 272 3.48 5.72 7.44
N LYS A 273 2.43 6.37 7.94
CA LYS A 273 2.52 7.53 8.81
C LYS A 273 1.95 7.23 10.19
N ILE A 274 2.67 7.62 11.22
CA ILE A 274 2.21 7.53 12.60
C ILE A 274 1.94 8.94 13.13
N LEU A 275 0.73 9.17 13.63
CA LEU A 275 0.31 10.41 14.29
C LEU A 275 0.23 10.17 15.80
N GLU A 276 1.18 10.73 16.54
CA GLU A 276 1.20 10.67 18.01
C GLU A 276 0.37 11.85 18.56
N ILE A 277 -0.75 11.54 19.22
CA ILE A 277 -1.71 12.54 19.71
C ILE A 277 -1.91 12.37 21.19
N GLU A 278 -1.78 13.47 21.94
CA GLU A 278 -1.89 13.47 23.40
C GLU A 278 -3.14 14.21 23.86
N ASN A 279 -3.79 13.72 24.93
CA ASN A 279 -4.77 14.47 25.69
C ASN A 279 -4.27 14.73 27.10
N HIS A 280 -4.72 15.85 27.64
CA HIS A 280 -4.39 16.27 28.98
C HIS A 280 -5.66 16.36 29.83
N HIS A 281 -5.52 16.20 31.13
CA HIS A 281 -6.62 16.42 32.07
C HIS A 281 -6.34 17.66 32.93
N THR A 282 -7.39 18.33 33.37
CA THR A 282 -7.28 19.45 34.30
C THR A 282 -6.64 18.96 35.60
N ARG A 283 -5.57 19.62 36.02
CA ARG A 283 -4.90 19.28 37.26
C ARG A 283 -4.39 20.49 38.02
N ILE A 284 -4.35 20.33 39.34
CA ILE A 284 -3.67 21.27 40.22
C ILE A 284 -2.16 21.00 40.09
N THR A 285 -1.38 22.02 39.75
CA THR A 285 0.08 21.92 39.61
C THR A 285 0.83 22.33 40.89
N ASP A 286 0.25 23.25 41.63
CA ASP A 286 0.83 23.74 42.85
C ASP A 286 -0.24 24.47 43.69
N THR A 287 -0.09 24.43 45.02
CA THR A 287 -0.87 25.20 45.98
C THR A 287 0.05 25.94 46.92
N HIS A 288 -0.30 27.19 47.24
CA HIS A 288 0.49 27.97 48.16
C HIS A 288 -0.41 28.76 49.13
N ALA A 289 -0.50 28.27 50.35
CA ALA A 289 -1.27 28.87 51.42
C ALA A 289 -0.40 29.78 52.27
N VAL A 290 -0.86 31.01 52.48
CA VAL A 290 -0.22 32.02 53.34
C VAL A 290 -1.26 32.81 54.10
N TRP A 291 -0.87 33.42 55.18
CA TRP A 291 -1.69 34.37 55.91
C TRP A 291 -1.92 35.63 55.04
N LYS A 292 -3.18 36.06 54.92
CA LYS A 292 -3.58 37.12 54.01
C LYS A 292 -2.83 38.43 54.24
N GLU A 293 -2.64 38.81 55.46
CA GLU A 293 -2.10 40.12 55.87
C GLU A 293 -0.57 40.09 55.86
N SER A 294 0.06 39.15 56.49
CA SER A 294 1.52 39.06 56.61
C SER A 294 2.23 38.39 55.43
N LYS A 295 1.50 37.64 54.58
CA LYS A 295 2.06 36.75 53.55
C LYS A 295 3.04 35.69 54.12
N ALA A 296 3.04 35.50 55.42
CA ALA A 296 3.88 34.55 56.12
C ALA A 296 3.23 33.17 56.17
N LYS A 297 4.03 32.10 56.32
CA LYS A 297 3.57 30.71 56.55
C LYS A 297 3.34 30.41 58.03
N GLU A 298 3.90 31.24 58.92
CA GLU A 298 3.83 31.10 60.37
C GLU A 298 3.14 32.30 61.00
N ILE A 299 2.36 32.09 62.06
CA ILE A 299 1.66 33.12 62.81
C ILE A 299 1.55 32.72 64.27
N ILE A 300 1.39 33.74 65.14
CA ILE A 300 1.23 33.54 66.60
C ILE A 300 -0.19 33.01 66.87
N ALA A 301 -0.30 31.95 67.65
CA ALA A 301 -1.58 31.34 68.02
C ALA A 301 -2.42 32.31 68.90
N GLY A 302 -3.76 32.29 68.66
CA GLY A 302 -4.75 32.99 69.52
C GLY A 302 -5.46 34.16 68.90
N GLU A 303 -5.16 34.54 67.67
CA GLU A 303 -5.88 35.59 66.93
C GLU A 303 -6.68 34.99 65.74
N GLU A 304 -7.77 35.68 65.32
CA GLU A 304 -8.47 35.31 64.07
C GLU A 304 -7.68 35.77 62.84
N HIS A 305 -7.36 34.85 61.96
CA HIS A 305 -6.59 35.15 60.75
C HIS A 305 -7.22 34.55 59.50
N ILE A 306 -7.03 35.20 58.37
CA ILE A 306 -7.51 34.73 57.08
C ILE A 306 -6.35 34.05 56.34
N ILE A 307 -6.54 32.80 55.97
CA ILE A 307 -5.65 32.09 55.09
C ILE A 307 -6.03 32.36 53.65
N CYS A 308 -5.06 32.75 52.81
CA CYS A 308 -5.17 32.83 51.38
C CYS A 308 -4.42 31.65 50.77
N ASP A 309 -5.11 30.83 50.03
CA ASP A 309 -4.50 29.74 49.26
C ASP A 309 -4.52 30.12 47.76
N THR A 310 -3.36 30.07 47.13
CA THR A 310 -3.20 30.26 45.70
C THR A 310 -3.04 28.87 45.06
N VAL A 311 -3.94 28.53 44.17
CA VAL A 311 -3.93 27.24 43.49
C VAL A 311 -3.64 27.47 42.02
N ASN A 312 -2.59 26.82 41.52
CA ASN A 312 -2.22 26.87 40.13
C ASN A 312 -2.76 25.64 39.40
N PHE A 313 -3.37 25.86 38.26
CA PHE A 313 -3.96 24.83 37.42
C PHE A 313 -3.28 24.78 36.05
N LYS A 314 -3.29 23.61 35.43
CA LYS A 314 -3.00 23.45 34.00
C LYS A 314 -4.19 22.77 33.34
N TYR A 315 -4.32 23.04 32.04
CA TYR A 315 -5.31 22.39 31.18
C TYR A 315 -6.75 22.58 31.69
N MET A 316 -7.15 23.82 31.95
CA MET A 316 -8.53 24.19 32.24
C MET A 316 -9.27 24.49 30.93
N GLU A 317 -10.48 23.97 30.78
CA GLU A 317 -11.36 24.28 29.66
C GLU A 317 -11.97 25.66 29.82
N ALA A 318 -11.97 26.46 28.76
CA ALA A 318 -12.59 27.79 28.79
C ALA A 318 -14.12 27.66 28.95
N ASN A 319 -14.71 28.56 29.79
CA ASN A 319 -16.13 28.60 30.11
C ASN A 319 -16.68 27.34 30.87
N ALA A 320 -15.83 26.42 31.31
CA ALA A 320 -16.23 25.34 32.18
C ALA A 320 -16.24 25.75 33.66
N SER A 321 -17.17 25.22 34.44
CA SER A 321 -17.27 25.44 35.89
C SER A 321 -16.54 24.35 36.64
N TYR A 322 -15.65 24.78 37.52
CA TYR A 322 -14.87 23.85 38.37
C TYR A 322 -15.22 24.09 39.85
N THR A 323 -15.29 23.03 40.61
CA THR A 323 -15.47 23.09 42.08
C THR A 323 -14.19 22.65 42.75
N MET A 324 -13.57 23.53 43.53
CA MET A 324 -12.41 23.21 44.33
C MET A 324 -12.83 22.97 45.77
N LYS A 325 -12.36 21.88 46.38
CA LYS A 325 -12.58 21.59 47.78
C LYS A 325 -11.22 21.60 48.49
N GLY A 326 -11.06 22.49 49.49
CA GLY A 326 -9.91 22.53 50.39
C GLY A 326 -10.30 21.92 51.74
N ILE A 327 -9.37 21.22 52.39
CA ILE A 327 -9.54 20.66 53.71
C ILE A 327 -8.32 21.09 54.52
N LEU A 328 -8.57 21.69 55.72
CA LEU A 328 -7.50 22.02 56.66
C LEU A 328 -7.20 20.79 57.52
N MET A 329 -5.93 20.39 57.53
CA MET A 329 -5.47 19.21 58.23
C MET A 329 -4.51 19.63 59.34
N ASP A 330 -4.59 18.94 60.49
CA ASP A 330 -3.56 18.98 61.50
C ASP A 330 -2.32 18.22 61.00
N ALA A 331 -1.18 18.87 60.95
CA ALA A 331 0.04 18.29 60.39
C ALA A 331 0.64 17.17 61.24
N ASP A 332 0.41 17.20 62.56
CA ASP A 332 0.98 16.22 63.52
C ASP A 332 0.10 14.98 63.60
N THR A 333 -1.22 15.11 63.51
CA THR A 333 -2.16 14.01 63.70
C THR A 333 -2.74 13.49 62.39
N GLY A 334 -2.63 14.26 61.30
CA GLY A 334 -3.25 13.95 59.97
C GLY A 334 -4.79 13.95 59.99
N LYS A 335 -5.41 14.60 60.99
CA LYS A 335 -6.87 14.71 61.09
C LYS A 335 -7.39 16.02 60.54
N GLU A 336 -8.61 16.03 59.99
CA GLU A 336 -9.29 17.23 59.57
C GLU A 336 -9.60 18.09 60.79
N LEU A 337 -9.25 19.40 60.70
CA LEU A 337 -9.45 20.36 61.78
C LEU A 337 -10.84 20.99 61.78
N LEU A 338 -11.50 21.10 60.62
CA LEU A 338 -12.82 21.72 60.46
C LEU A 338 -13.67 20.91 59.50
N GLN A 339 -14.91 20.59 59.89
CA GLN A 339 -15.83 19.77 59.09
C GLN A 339 -16.58 20.59 57.96
N ASP A 340 -16.51 21.93 57.95
CA ASP A 340 -17.20 22.77 56.96
C ASP A 340 -16.28 23.89 56.44
N LEU A 341 -15.33 23.57 55.57
CA LEU A 341 -14.63 24.56 54.77
C LEU A 341 -15.38 24.84 53.46
N SER A 342 -15.61 26.13 53.19
CA SER A 342 -16.37 26.63 52.06
C SER A 342 -15.98 26.01 50.73
N LEU A 343 -16.98 25.50 50.00
CA LEU A 343 -16.88 25.23 48.57
C LEU A 343 -16.66 26.54 47.82
N ILE A 344 -15.51 26.71 47.19
CA ILE A 344 -15.25 27.85 46.29
C ILE A 344 -15.73 27.44 44.89
N HIS A 345 -16.79 28.12 44.41
CA HIS A 345 -17.23 28.01 43.01
C HIS A 345 -16.39 28.98 42.17
N ILE A 346 -15.64 28.43 41.21
CA ILE A 346 -14.90 29.25 40.25
C ILE A 346 -15.72 29.24 38.95
N SER A 347 -16.43 30.30 38.69
CA SER A 347 -17.18 30.49 37.45
C SER A 347 -16.52 31.55 36.57
N GLU A 348 -15.48 31.25 35.92
CA GLU A 348 -14.67 31.94 34.91
C GLU A 348 -13.19 32.09 35.29
N PRO A 349 -12.26 31.59 34.48
CA PRO A 349 -10.86 31.99 34.59
C PRO A 349 -10.70 33.38 33.94
N THR A 350 -10.68 34.45 34.72
CA THR A 350 -10.29 35.78 34.27
C THR A 350 -8.84 35.76 33.85
N ARG A 351 -8.58 35.68 32.52
CA ARG A 351 -7.31 35.74 31.81
C ARG A 351 -6.39 34.51 31.93
N LEU A 352 -6.52 33.60 30.98
CA LEU A 352 -5.41 32.77 30.52
C LEU A 352 -4.33 33.66 29.87
N ARG A 353 -3.21 33.93 30.57
CA ARG A 353 -1.96 34.32 29.88
C ARG A 353 -1.35 33.04 29.30
N ARG A 354 -1.32 32.94 27.97
CA ARG A 354 -0.40 32.03 27.30
C ARG A 354 1.03 32.41 27.69
N ILE A 355 1.76 31.49 28.25
CA ILE A 355 3.22 31.50 28.33
C ILE A 355 3.70 30.48 27.29
#